data_735415a58f4547d889fd56d9f10da396
#
_entry.id   735415a58f4547d889fd56d9f10da396
#
_cell.length_a   1.000
_cell.length_b   1.000
_cell.length_c   1.000
_cell.angle_alpha   90.00
_cell.angle_beta   90.00
_cell.angle_gamma   90.00
#
_symmetry.space_group_name_H-M   'P 1'
#
loop_
_entity.id
_entity.type
_entity.pdbx_description
1 polymer ?
#
loop_
_entity_poly.entity_id
_entity_poly.type
_entity_poly.pdbx_seq_one_letter_code
_entity_poly.pdbx_strand_id
1 'polypeptide(L)'
;TFNLSLNAAKSGAALLQQAWFDVALKESFRIRVGKFKTPFMHAYLTTLGETLFPVLPSSVAGGVLMPYDINAVKPSIATGFDLGVQIHGLINGKWNYQLGIFNGTGIDVNSATKGMCDDHKWLPQLLYSGRLVYMPKGEMPATQGNPNNLKEDKMQFGVSTSYNAEAEDHSSSDWRIGAEFAMVKNRFYFAAEGYYMNMHFTEIMHKDKDLNYWGAYTQAGYFVTPKLQAALRYDIFDRNGTDEGGLLNMPAIGANYYFVGSNLKLQMMYQYLGRTGHDTQTDRDNDGVGLSRHSVTAMLQLSLIHISEPTR
;
A
#
# COMPACT_ATOMS: atom_id res chain seq x y z
N THR A 1 7.68 13.65 -17.55
CA THR A 1 8.33 13.39 -16.24
C THR A 1 8.93 12.01 -16.22
N PHE A 2 10.03 11.83 -15.53
CA PHE A 2 10.60 10.51 -15.25
C PHE A 2 10.92 10.40 -13.76
N ASN A 3 11.02 9.16 -13.26
CA ASN A 3 11.46 8.89 -11.89
C ASN A 3 12.42 7.69 -11.92
N LEU A 4 13.47 7.78 -11.11
CA LEU A 4 14.37 6.68 -10.81
C LEU A 4 14.58 6.65 -9.30
N SER A 5 14.25 5.54 -8.66
CA SER A 5 14.40 5.36 -7.22
C SER A 5 15.09 4.03 -6.91
N LEU A 6 16.12 4.09 -6.09
CA LEU A 6 16.89 2.94 -5.64
C LEU A 6 16.65 2.68 -4.15
N ASN A 7 16.64 1.42 -3.77
CA ASN A 7 16.58 1.00 -2.38
C ASN A 7 17.97 0.50 -1.94
N ALA A 8 18.73 1.36 -1.29
CA ALA A 8 20.10 1.06 -0.87
C ALA A 8 20.21 -0.09 0.17
N ALA A 9 19.11 -0.48 0.80
CA ALA A 9 19.07 -1.63 1.72
C ALA A 9 18.93 -2.99 1.00
N LYS A 10 18.78 -2.98 -0.32
CA LYS A 10 18.62 -4.17 -1.15
C LYS A 10 19.75 -4.31 -2.16
N SER A 11 19.92 -5.49 -2.70
CA SER A 11 20.91 -5.79 -3.74
C SER A 11 20.27 -6.47 -4.95
N GLY A 12 20.99 -6.55 -6.07
CA GLY A 12 20.49 -7.17 -7.31
C GLY A 12 19.30 -6.41 -7.90
N ALA A 13 18.34 -7.12 -8.45
CA ALA A 13 17.16 -6.54 -9.09
C ALA A 13 16.25 -5.77 -8.11
N ALA A 14 16.29 -6.09 -6.83
CA ALA A 14 15.53 -5.42 -5.78
C ALA A 14 16.10 -4.03 -5.42
N LEU A 15 17.31 -3.70 -5.85
CA LEU A 15 17.90 -2.37 -5.73
C LEU A 15 17.06 -1.32 -6.49
N LEU A 16 16.57 -1.66 -7.68
CA LEU A 16 15.72 -0.77 -8.47
C LEU A 16 14.28 -0.80 -7.95
N GLN A 17 13.92 0.18 -7.16
CA GLN A 17 12.58 0.28 -6.60
C GLN A 17 11.57 0.81 -7.62
N GLN A 18 11.91 1.91 -8.31
CA GLN A 18 11.07 2.50 -9.34
C GLN A 18 11.93 3.00 -10.51
N ALA A 19 11.43 2.83 -11.72
CA ALA A 19 11.95 3.46 -12.93
C ALA A 19 10.80 3.62 -13.93
N TRP A 20 10.34 4.84 -14.16
CA TRP A 20 9.20 5.07 -15.03
C TRP A 20 9.27 6.42 -15.75
N PHE A 21 8.59 6.45 -16.89
CA PHE A 21 8.32 7.65 -17.66
C PHE A 21 6.82 7.94 -17.63
N ASP A 22 6.47 9.21 -17.53
CA ASP A 22 5.10 9.69 -17.52
C ASP A 22 4.96 10.77 -18.58
N VAL A 23 4.15 10.49 -19.60
CA VAL A 23 3.85 11.37 -20.70
C VAL A 23 2.49 12.02 -20.47
N ALA A 24 2.47 13.32 -20.30
CA ALA A 24 1.25 14.11 -20.15
C ALA A 24 0.80 14.62 -21.52
N LEU A 25 -0.25 14.03 -22.07
CA LEU A 25 -0.90 14.54 -23.28
C LEU A 25 -1.91 15.65 -22.92
N LYS A 26 -2.64 15.44 -21.82
CA LYS A 26 -3.54 16.40 -21.16
C LYS A 26 -3.48 16.13 -19.65
N GLU A 27 -3.97 17.05 -18.83
CA GLU A 27 -4.15 16.82 -17.40
C GLU A 27 -5.05 15.60 -17.13
N SER A 28 -6.10 15.47 -17.93
CA SER A 28 -7.05 14.37 -17.85
C SER A 28 -6.60 13.08 -18.55
N PHE A 29 -5.47 13.08 -19.26
CA PHE A 29 -4.98 11.87 -19.94
C PHE A 29 -3.45 11.83 -20.00
N ARG A 30 -2.90 10.93 -19.23
CA ARG A 30 -1.47 10.68 -19.09
C ARG A 30 -1.19 9.20 -19.26
N ILE A 31 -0.02 8.87 -19.72
CA ILE A 31 0.45 7.49 -19.88
C ILE A 31 1.74 7.34 -19.10
N ARG A 32 1.78 6.35 -18.20
CA ARG A 32 2.97 5.98 -17.46
C ARG A 32 3.42 4.60 -17.88
N VAL A 33 4.73 4.45 -18.10
CA VAL A 33 5.36 3.18 -18.50
C VAL A 33 6.60 2.95 -17.65
N GLY A 34 6.80 1.74 -17.18
CA GLY A 34 7.96 1.35 -16.38
C GLY A 34 7.61 0.60 -15.13
N LYS A 35 8.53 0.59 -14.16
CA LYS A 35 8.34 -0.03 -12.84
C LYS A 35 7.87 1.02 -11.84
N PHE A 36 6.67 0.84 -11.31
CA PHE A 36 6.06 1.76 -10.33
C PHE A 36 5.01 1.03 -9.47
N LYS A 37 4.49 1.72 -8.48
CA LYS A 37 3.44 1.18 -7.61
C LYS A 37 2.15 0.92 -8.40
N THR A 38 1.59 -0.27 -8.25
CA THR A 38 0.27 -0.60 -8.80
C THR A 38 -0.81 0.26 -8.14
N PRO A 39 -1.82 0.72 -8.88
CA PRO A 39 -2.82 1.65 -8.36
C PRO A 39 -3.85 0.93 -7.46
N PHE A 40 -3.51 0.75 -6.19
CA PHE A 40 -4.37 0.13 -5.21
C PHE A 40 -4.18 0.81 -3.85
N MET A 41 -5.25 1.34 -3.26
CA MET A 41 -5.33 1.99 -1.95
C MET A 41 -4.41 3.22 -1.73
N HIS A 42 -4.89 4.18 -0.97
CA HIS A 42 -4.19 5.44 -0.70
C HIS A 42 -2.93 5.26 0.17
N ALA A 43 -3.01 4.49 1.26
CA ALA A 43 -1.88 4.34 2.16
C ALA A 43 -0.67 3.72 1.45
N TYR A 44 -0.90 2.73 0.60
CA TYR A 44 0.16 2.12 -0.16
C TYR A 44 0.78 3.09 -1.18
N LEU A 45 -0.04 3.88 -1.86
CA LEU A 45 0.42 4.84 -2.87
C LEU A 45 1.16 6.03 -2.24
N THR A 46 0.84 6.38 -1.00
CA THR A 46 1.54 7.44 -0.26
C THR A 46 3.03 7.07 -0.09
N THR A 47 3.89 8.02 -0.37
CA THR A 47 5.34 7.86 -0.15
C THR A 47 5.63 7.76 1.35
N LEU A 48 6.53 6.88 1.78
CA LEU A 48 6.86 6.72 3.21
C LEU A 48 7.25 8.03 3.88
N GLY A 49 7.88 8.92 3.14
CA GLY A 49 8.18 10.27 3.60
C GLY A 49 6.98 11.12 3.95
N GLU A 50 5.84 10.83 3.40
CA GLU A 50 4.61 11.61 3.57
C GLU A 50 3.59 10.92 4.51
N THR A 51 3.92 9.75 5.03
CA THR A 51 3.04 8.99 5.93
C THR A 51 2.95 9.57 7.34
N LEU A 52 1.82 9.34 7.99
CA LEU A 52 1.57 9.74 9.39
C LEU A 52 2.39 8.90 10.38
N PHE A 53 2.67 7.66 10.05
CA PHE A 53 3.46 6.74 10.86
C PHE A 53 4.69 6.26 10.10
N PRO A 54 5.77 5.87 10.78
CA PRO A 54 7.02 5.42 10.15
C PRO A 54 6.88 4.12 9.35
N VAL A 55 5.79 3.37 9.58
CA VAL A 55 5.46 2.15 8.87
C VAL A 55 4.02 2.18 8.37
N LEU A 56 3.77 1.50 7.26
CA LEU A 56 2.42 1.31 6.74
C LEU A 56 1.55 0.53 7.75
N PRO A 57 0.21 0.65 7.68
CA PRO A 57 -0.68 -0.26 8.38
C PRO A 57 -0.34 -1.71 8.03
N SER A 58 -0.32 -2.59 9.03
CA SER A 58 0.04 -4.00 8.83
C SER A 58 -0.96 -4.72 7.93
N SER A 59 -2.24 -4.35 8.00
CA SER A 59 -3.27 -4.82 7.08
C SER A 59 -2.89 -4.53 5.61
N VAL A 60 -2.44 -3.31 5.32
CA VAL A 60 -2.01 -2.92 3.97
C VAL A 60 -0.72 -3.64 3.58
N ALA A 61 0.28 -3.65 4.44
CA ALA A 61 1.57 -4.27 4.15
C ALA A 61 1.47 -5.79 4.01
N GLY A 62 0.77 -6.45 4.93
CA GLY A 62 0.66 -7.91 4.96
C GLY A 62 -0.38 -8.47 4.00
N GLY A 63 -1.52 -7.77 3.81
CA GLY A 63 -2.63 -8.27 3.02
C GLY A 63 -2.59 -7.82 1.56
N VAL A 64 -2.15 -6.59 1.29
CA VAL A 64 -2.18 -6.04 -0.06
C VAL A 64 -0.86 -6.23 -0.79
N LEU A 65 0.26 -5.97 -0.09
CA LEU A 65 1.59 -6.03 -0.70
C LEU A 65 2.14 -7.45 -0.76
N MET A 66 1.93 -8.21 0.31
CA MET A 66 2.45 -9.55 0.45
C MET A 66 1.40 -10.38 1.19
N PRO A 67 0.36 -10.84 0.52
CA PRO A 67 -0.61 -11.72 1.14
C PRO A 67 0.11 -12.96 1.63
N TYR A 68 -0.01 -13.22 2.91
CA TYR A 68 0.63 -14.36 3.57
C TYR A 68 -0.40 -15.48 3.69
N ASP A 69 -0.16 -16.55 2.98
CA ASP A 69 -0.78 -17.83 3.28
C ASP A 69 0.03 -18.53 4.37
N ILE A 70 -0.55 -18.74 5.53
CA ILE A 70 0.12 -19.42 6.64
C ILE A 70 0.51 -20.86 6.31
N ASN A 71 -0.15 -21.45 5.33
CA ASN A 71 0.14 -22.79 4.87
C ASN A 71 1.10 -22.80 3.67
N ALA A 72 1.41 -21.66 3.06
CA ALA A 72 2.37 -21.59 1.98
C ALA A 72 3.79 -21.39 2.50
N VAL A 73 4.72 -22.13 1.94
CA VAL A 73 6.16 -22.00 2.26
C VAL A 73 6.73 -20.67 1.75
N LYS A 74 6.04 -20.00 0.83
CA LYS A 74 6.43 -18.72 0.24
C LYS A 74 5.26 -17.74 0.21
N PRO A 75 5.50 -16.43 0.39
CA PRO A 75 4.48 -15.42 0.13
C PRO A 75 4.08 -15.52 -1.35
N SER A 76 2.79 -15.65 -1.61
CA SER A 76 2.34 -16.05 -2.93
C SER A 76 2.32 -14.91 -3.92
N ILE A 77 1.89 -13.69 -3.57
CA ILE A 77 1.79 -12.62 -4.55
C ILE A 77 2.05 -11.29 -3.89
N ALA A 78 2.92 -10.49 -4.47
CA ALA A 78 3.10 -9.12 -4.05
C ALA A 78 2.51 -8.17 -5.09
N THR A 79 1.48 -7.43 -4.73
CA THR A 79 1.19 -6.19 -5.43
C THR A 79 2.09 -5.11 -4.83
N GLY A 80 3.12 -4.77 -5.56
CA GLY A 80 4.08 -3.78 -5.10
C GLY A 80 4.49 -2.87 -6.24
N PHE A 81 5.77 -2.60 -6.31
CA PHE A 81 6.35 -1.97 -7.48
C PHE A 81 6.44 -3.00 -8.60
N ASP A 82 5.71 -2.79 -9.67
CA ASP A 82 5.64 -3.73 -10.77
C ASP A 82 5.89 -3.04 -12.12
N LEU A 83 6.34 -3.82 -13.09
CA LEU A 83 6.56 -3.35 -14.45
C LEU A 83 5.24 -3.34 -15.20
N GLY A 84 4.88 -2.20 -15.78
CA GLY A 84 3.61 -2.08 -16.47
C GLY A 84 3.39 -0.79 -17.22
N VAL A 85 2.17 -0.67 -17.72
CA VAL A 85 1.65 0.51 -18.40
C VAL A 85 0.36 0.95 -17.70
N GLN A 86 0.24 2.24 -17.46
CA GLN A 86 -0.93 2.82 -16.82
C GLN A 86 -1.39 4.06 -17.57
N ILE A 87 -2.69 4.16 -17.79
CA ILE A 87 -3.33 5.43 -18.13
C ILE A 87 -3.90 6.05 -16.85
N HIS A 88 -3.77 7.34 -16.72
CA HIS A 88 -4.27 8.07 -15.56
C HIS A 88 -4.51 9.53 -15.87
N GLY A 89 -5.21 10.21 -14.99
CA GLY A 89 -5.44 11.63 -15.16
C GLY A 89 -6.38 12.21 -14.12
N LEU A 90 -6.47 13.55 -14.15
CA LEU A 90 -7.35 14.33 -13.30
C LEU A 90 -8.42 14.98 -14.18
N ILE A 91 -9.68 14.64 -13.94
CA ILE A 91 -10.83 15.15 -14.68
C ILE A 91 -11.52 16.21 -13.82
N ASN A 92 -11.64 17.43 -14.38
CA ASN A 92 -12.30 18.58 -13.75
C ASN A 92 -11.77 18.92 -12.35
N GLY A 93 -10.49 18.59 -12.04
CA GLY A 93 -9.88 18.85 -10.74
C GLY A 93 -10.49 18.05 -9.58
N LYS A 94 -11.38 17.08 -9.86
CA LYS A 94 -12.14 16.35 -8.84
C LYS A 94 -12.08 14.84 -8.95
N TRP A 95 -11.88 14.30 -10.13
CA TRP A 95 -11.86 12.86 -10.37
C TRP A 95 -10.46 12.43 -10.81
N ASN A 96 -9.79 11.65 -9.99
CA ASN A 96 -8.53 11.03 -10.35
C ASN A 96 -8.80 9.56 -10.69
N TYR A 97 -8.36 9.12 -11.86
CA TYR A 97 -8.44 7.74 -12.28
C TYR A 97 -7.06 7.18 -12.63
N GLN A 98 -6.88 5.91 -12.39
CA GLN A 98 -5.68 5.16 -12.69
C GLN A 98 -6.11 3.76 -13.16
N LEU A 99 -5.73 3.37 -14.37
CA LEU A 99 -6.01 2.06 -14.93
C LEU A 99 -4.72 1.50 -15.51
N GLY A 100 -4.28 0.34 -15.06
CA GLY A 100 -2.99 -0.20 -15.45
C GLY A 100 -3.01 -1.70 -15.68
N ILE A 101 -2.05 -2.13 -16.49
CA ILE A 101 -1.72 -3.52 -16.77
C ILE A 101 -0.26 -3.71 -16.39
N PHE A 102 0.01 -4.71 -15.58
CA PHE A 102 1.32 -4.97 -15.00
C PHE A 102 1.69 -6.43 -15.17
N ASN A 103 2.97 -6.73 -14.98
CA ASN A 103 3.48 -8.09 -15.09
C ASN A 103 2.95 -9.03 -14.01
N GLY A 104 2.59 -8.52 -12.83
CA GLY A 104 1.95 -9.29 -11.76
C GLY A 104 2.91 -10.09 -10.87
N THR A 105 4.22 -9.89 -11.00
CA THR A 105 5.24 -10.61 -10.22
C THR A 105 5.65 -9.89 -8.94
N GLY A 106 5.15 -8.67 -8.72
CA GLY A 106 5.43 -7.88 -7.53
C GLY A 106 6.87 -7.37 -7.44
N ILE A 107 7.40 -7.35 -6.21
CA ILE A 107 8.69 -6.73 -5.90
C ILE A 107 9.88 -7.52 -6.47
N ASP A 108 9.77 -8.82 -6.51
CA ASP A 108 10.85 -9.69 -7.02
C ASP A 108 10.71 -9.90 -8.52
N VAL A 109 11.42 -9.07 -9.26
CA VAL A 109 11.37 -9.01 -10.71
C VAL A 109 12.26 -10.09 -11.37
N ASN A 110 12.24 -11.29 -10.91
CA ASN A 110 12.78 -12.41 -11.70
C ASN A 110 11.71 -13.03 -12.61
N SER A 111 10.91 -12.19 -13.15
CA SER A 111 9.76 -12.50 -13.97
C SER A 111 10.05 -12.80 -15.43
N ALA A 112 11.29 -13.07 -15.76
CA ALA A 112 11.61 -13.58 -17.09
C ALA A 112 10.90 -14.93 -17.39
N THR A 113 10.31 -15.54 -16.39
CA THR A 113 9.65 -16.85 -16.50
C THR A 113 8.13 -16.79 -16.49
N LYS A 114 7.51 -15.67 -16.13
CA LYS A 114 6.07 -15.55 -16.28
C LYS A 114 5.77 -15.36 -17.78
N GLY A 115 5.46 -16.46 -18.45
CA GLY A 115 5.09 -16.44 -19.86
C GLY A 115 3.93 -15.49 -20.08
N MET A 116 4.09 -14.57 -21.04
CA MET A 116 3.01 -13.64 -21.41
C MET A 116 1.79 -14.35 -22.01
N CYS A 117 1.91 -15.61 -22.38
CA CYS A 117 0.81 -16.42 -22.92
C CYS A 117 1.04 -17.88 -22.54
N ASP A 118 0.10 -18.47 -21.87
CA ASP A 118 -0.06 -19.92 -21.87
C ASP A 118 -0.79 -20.28 -23.18
N ASP A 119 -0.34 -21.32 -23.89
CA ASP A 119 -0.90 -21.77 -25.16
C ASP A 119 -2.41 -22.07 -25.13
N HIS A 120 -3.00 -22.06 -23.95
CA HIS A 120 -4.41 -22.39 -23.72
C HIS A 120 -5.25 -21.25 -23.13
N LYS A 121 -4.69 -20.06 -22.88
CA LYS A 121 -5.42 -18.93 -22.31
C LYS A 121 -5.47 -17.73 -23.25
N TRP A 122 -6.68 -17.23 -23.49
CA TRP A 122 -6.94 -16.08 -24.35
C TRP A 122 -6.46 -14.75 -23.77
N LEU A 123 -6.20 -14.69 -22.48
CA LEU A 123 -5.71 -13.49 -21.81
C LEU A 123 -4.30 -13.74 -21.28
N PRO A 124 -3.39 -12.78 -21.49
CA PRO A 124 -2.08 -12.82 -20.86
C PRO A 124 -2.21 -12.93 -19.34
N GLN A 125 -1.33 -13.68 -18.72
CA GLN A 125 -1.26 -13.81 -17.26
C GLN A 125 -0.64 -12.54 -16.66
N LEU A 126 -1.43 -11.48 -16.58
CA LEU A 126 -1.03 -10.16 -16.16
C LEU A 126 -1.87 -9.70 -14.96
N LEU A 127 -1.36 -8.72 -14.25
CA LEU A 127 -2.09 -8.00 -13.23
C LEU A 127 -2.82 -6.81 -13.86
N TYR A 128 -4.11 -6.77 -13.69
CA TYR A 128 -4.99 -5.66 -14.06
C TYR A 128 -5.36 -4.90 -12.80
N SER A 129 -5.14 -3.60 -12.77
CA SER A 129 -5.44 -2.79 -11.59
C SER A 129 -6.06 -1.46 -11.95
N GLY A 130 -7.06 -1.05 -11.19
CA GLY A 130 -7.75 0.22 -11.37
C GLY A 130 -8.08 0.89 -10.05
N ARG A 131 -8.01 2.21 -10.04
CA ARG A 131 -8.39 3.06 -8.90
C ARG A 131 -9.11 4.30 -9.40
N LEU A 132 -10.20 4.67 -8.74
CA LEU A 132 -10.98 5.88 -8.99
C LEU A 132 -11.17 6.63 -7.69
N VAL A 133 -10.82 7.91 -7.69
CA VAL A 133 -10.91 8.79 -6.51
C VAL A 133 -11.73 10.02 -6.83
N TYR A 134 -12.70 10.32 -5.98
CA TYR A 134 -13.47 11.54 -6.01
C TYR A 134 -13.01 12.52 -4.93
N MET A 135 -12.66 13.74 -5.34
CA MET A 135 -12.13 14.80 -4.50
C MET A 135 -13.02 16.04 -4.62
N PRO A 136 -14.16 16.12 -3.90
CA PRO A 136 -15.15 17.19 -4.04
C PRO A 136 -14.59 18.59 -3.78
N LYS A 137 -13.54 18.70 -2.96
CA LYS A 137 -12.89 19.97 -2.59
C LYS A 137 -11.54 20.17 -3.28
N GLY A 138 -11.33 19.50 -4.42
CA GLY A 138 -10.08 19.53 -5.17
C GLY A 138 -9.02 18.57 -4.61
N GLU A 139 -7.88 18.53 -5.24
CA GLU A 139 -6.83 17.55 -5.00
C GLU A 139 -6.34 17.52 -3.54
N MET A 140 -6.20 16.32 -3.01
CA MET A 140 -5.65 16.08 -1.67
C MET A 140 -4.14 16.32 -1.67
N PRO A 141 -3.57 16.88 -0.58
CA PRO A 141 -2.13 16.91 -0.43
C PRO A 141 -1.56 15.49 -0.36
N ALA A 142 -0.36 15.31 -0.90
CA ALA A 142 0.34 14.02 -0.82
C ALA A 142 0.66 13.60 0.61
N THR A 143 0.82 14.57 1.51
CA THR A 143 1.21 14.36 2.91
C THR A 143 0.03 13.94 3.77
N GLN A 144 0.20 12.89 4.55
CA GLN A 144 -0.76 12.46 5.56
C GLN A 144 -0.69 13.37 6.80
N GLY A 145 -1.40 14.44 6.75
CA GLY A 145 -1.40 15.49 7.76
C GLY A 145 -1.58 16.86 7.10
N ASN A 146 -1.22 17.89 7.81
CA ASN A 146 -1.20 19.25 7.28
C ASN A 146 0.05 20.03 7.77
N PRO A 147 1.27 19.52 7.52
CA PRO A 147 2.50 20.16 7.98
C PRO A 147 2.74 21.52 7.30
N ASN A 148 2.12 21.76 6.15
CA ASN A 148 2.21 23.02 5.42
C ASN A 148 1.09 24.01 5.79
N ASN A 149 0.27 23.67 6.79
CA ASN A 149 -0.80 24.49 7.33
C ASN A 149 -1.78 25.00 6.26
N LEU A 150 -2.23 24.09 5.40
CA LEU A 150 -3.27 24.37 4.42
C LEU A 150 -4.51 24.92 5.12
N LYS A 151 -5.02 26.04 4.64
CA LYS A 151 -6.22 26.67 5.19
C LYS A 151 -7.51 26.04 4.67
N GLU A 152 -7.43 25.37 3.53
CA GLU A 152 -8.58 24.75 2.88
C GLU A 152 -8.80 23.33 3.39
N ASP A 153 -10.05 22.98 3.63
CA ASP A 153 -10.44 21.61 3.89
C ASP A 153 -10.35 20.79 2.61
N LYS A 154 -9.75 19.61 2.69
CA LYS A 154 -9.65 18.66 1.59
C LYS A 154 -10.21 17.31 2.01
N MET A 155 -10.80 16.59 1.06
CA MET A 155 -11.29 15.22 1.29
C MET A 155 -11.29 14.42 0.00
N GLN A 156 -11.13 13.12 0.14
CA GLN A 156 -11.24 12.17 -0.96
C GLN A 156 -11.99 10.91 -0.56
N PHE A 157 -12.65 10.33 -1.55
CA PHE A 157 -13.28 9.00 -1.50
C PHE A 157 -12.75 8.22 -2.68
N GLY A 158 -12.27 7.01 -2.45
CA GLY A 158 -11.73 6.20 -3.52
C GLY A 158 -12.17 4.75 -3.44
N VAL A 159 -12.15 4.11 -4.59
CA VAL A 159 -12.30 2.66 -4.75
C VAL A 159 -11.18 2.15 -5.63
N SER A 160 -10.70 0.97 -5.34
CA SER A 160 -9.68 0.30 -6.13
C SER A 160 -10.02 -1.17 -6.29
N THR A 161 -9.58 -1.73 -7.41
CA THR A 161 -9.70 -3.16 -7.69
C THR A 161 -8.47 -3.66 -8.41
N SER A 162 -8.12 -4.91 -8.20
CA SER A 162 -7.12 -5.57 -9.01
C SER A 162 -7.46 -7.05 -9.22
N TYR A 163 -7.03 -7.57 -10.35
CA TYR A 163 -7.10 -8.98 -10.70
C TYR A 163 -5.74 -9.42 -11.22
N ASN A 164 -5.14 -10.40 -10.58
CA ASN A 164 -3.88 -10.99 -10.99
C ASN A 164 -4.14 -12.42 -11.49
N ALA A 165 -3.92 -12.65 -12.78
CA ALA A 165 -3.96 -13.97 -13.37
C ALA A 165 -2.57 -14.58 -13.25
N GLU A 166 -2.35 -15.46 -12.29
CA GLU A 166 -1.06 -16.07 -12.05
C GLU A 166 -1.03 -17.51 -12.57
N ALA A 167 0.08 -17.86 -13.21
CA ALA A 167 0.29 -19.19 -13.78
C ALA A 167 1.23 -20.05 -12.96
N GLU A 168 1.87 -19.49 -11.96
CA GLU A 168 2.84 -20.22 -11.18
C GLU A 168 2.20 -21.01 -10.04
N ASP A 169 2.92 -21.99 -9.65
CA ASP A 169 2.68 -23.15 -8.78
C ASP A 169 1.88 -22.95 -7.49
N HIS A 170 1.47 -21.76 -7.10
CA HIS A 170 0.86 -21.53 -5.79
C HIS A 170 -0.53 -20.89 -5.82
N SER A 171 -0.83 -20.04 -6.79
CA SER A 171 -2.19 -19.55 -7.00
C SER A 171 -2.50 -19.42 -8.48
N SER A 172 -3.72 -19.76 -8.89
CA SER A 172 -4.14 -19.55 -10.28
C SER A 172 -4.66 -18.14 -10.52
N SER A 173 -5.18 -17.48 -9.50
CA SER A 173 -5.64 -16.10 -9.59
C SER A 173 -5.87 -15.48 -8.22
N ASP A 174 -5.75 -14.17 -8.13
CA ASP A 174 -6.30 -13.39 -7.03
C ASP A 174 -7.09 -12.18 -7.55
N TRP A 175 -8.12 -11.80 -6.81
CA TRP A 175 -8.81 -10.55 -7.04
C TRP A 175 -8.97 -9.77 -5.73
N ARG A 176 -8.95 -8.45 -5.83
CA ARG A 176 -8.98 -7.54 -4.71
C ARG A 176 -9.92 -6.38 -4.99
N ILE A 177 -10.58 -5.93 -3.94
CA ILE A 177 -11.37 -4.71 -3.94
C ILE A 177 -11.06 -3.93 -2.67
N GLY A 178 -10.90 -2.62 -2.79
CA GLY A 178 -10.63 -1.73 -1.68
C GLY A 178 -11.44 -0.46 -1.76
N ALA A 179 -11.71 0.12 -0.60
CA ALA A 179 -12.33 1.42 -0.44
C ALA A 179 -11.48 2.29 0.49
N GLU A 180 -11.44 3.58 0.19
CA GLU A 180 -10.62 4.54 0.91
C GLU A 180 -11.34 5.85 1.15
N PHE A 181 -11.07 6.44 2.30
CA PHE A 181 -11.46 7.79 2.65
C PHE A 181 -10.29 8.51 3.30
N ALA A 182 -10.05 9.77 2.94
CA ALA A 182 -9.11 10.63 3.66
C ALA A 182 -9.60 12.06 3.68
N MET A 183 -9.27 12.79 4.74
CA MET A 183 -9.59 14.20 4.88
C MET A 183 -8.50 14.96 5.64
N VAL A 184 -8.36 16.24 5.27
CA VAL A 184 -7.60 17.25 6.02
C VAL A 184 -8.54 18.38 6.34
N LYS A 185 -8.57 18.78 7.60
CA LYS A 185 -9.32 19.94 8.06
C LYS A 185 -8.53 20.69 9.13
N ASN A 186 -8.07 21.90 8.83
CA ASN A 186 -7.21 22.67 9.72
C ASN A 186 -6.01 21.86 10.22
N ARG A 187 -5.93 21.58 11.53
CA ARG A 187 -4.87 20.81 12.18
C ARG A 187 -5.11 19.31 12.21
N PHE A 188 -6.24 18.86 11.67
CA PHE A 188 -6.68 17.48 11.76
C PHE A 188 -6.54 16.77 10.43
N TYR A 189 -5.99 15.57 10.46
CA TYR A 189 -5.97 14.59 9.38
C TYR A 189 -6.70 13.33 9.82
N PHE A 190 -7.46 12.74 8.93
CA PHE A 190 -8.10 11.45 9.15
C PHE A 190 -8.04 10.62 7.87
N ALA A 191 -7.80 9.32 8.00
CA ALA A 191 -7.94 8.36 6.90
C ALA A 191 -8.50 7.04 7.43
N ALA A 192 -9.29 6.39 6.59
CA ALA A 192 -9.80 5.05 6.80
C ALA A 192 -9.78 4.31 5.46
N GLU A 193 -9.27 3.09 5.46
CA GLU A 193 -9.24 2.22 4.28
C GLU A 193 -9.56 0.80 4.70
N GLY A 194 -10.19 0.07 3.78
CA GLY A 194 -10.46 -1.34 3.96
C GLY A 194 -10.41 -2.06 2.62
N TYR A 195 -10.08 -3.34 2.65
CA TYR A 195 -10.03 -4.17 1.46
C TYR A 195 -10.47 -5.60 1.77
N TYR A 196 -10.86 -6.27 0.72
CA TYR A 196 -11.09 -7.71 0.66
C TYR A 196 -10.30 -8.30 -0.50
N MET A 197 -9.74 -9.47 -0.30
CA MET A 197 -9.01 -10.23 -1.31
C MET A 197 -9.44 -11.70 -1.25
N ASN A 198 -9.64 -12.28 -2.42
CA ASN A 198 -9.82 -13.72 -2.61
C ASN A 198 -8.68 -14.24 -3.47
N MET A 199 -8.06 -15.33 -3.03
CA MET A 199 -7.01 -16.05 -3.74
C MET A 199 -7.49 -17.45 -4.01
N HIS A 200 -7.44 -17.86 -5.27
CA HIS A 200 -7.75 -19.21 -5.70
C HIS A 200 -6.46 -19.99 -5.96
N PHE A 201 -6.33 -21.14 -5.34
CA PHE A 201 -5.16 -22.02 -5.45
C PHE A 201 -5.50 -23.27 -6.26
N THR A 202 -4.63 -23.61 -7.21
CA THR A 202 -4.75 -24.84 -8.03
C THR A 202 -3.78 -25.94 -7.65
N GLU A 203 -2.87 -25.65 -6.71
CA GLU A 203 -1.78 -26.56 -6.40
C GLU A 203 -1.99 -27.53 -5.25
N ILE A 204 -1.08 -28.52 -5.22
CA ILE A 204 -1.13 -29.75 -4.40
C ILE A 204 -1.25 -29.45 -2.89
N MET A 205 -0.63 -28.38 -2.40
CA MET A 205 -0.69 -28.05 -0.96
C MET A 205 -1.99 -27.36 -0.55
N HIS A 206 -2.65 -26.71 -1.50
CA HIS A 206 -3.89 -25.94 -1.27
C HIS A 206 -4.95 -26.20 -2.31
N LYS A 207 -4.86 -27.34 -2.98
CA LYS A 207 -5.73 -27.72 -4.08
C LYS A 207 -7.19 -27.46 -3.73
N ASP A 208 -7.85 -26.70 -4.59
CA ASP A 208 -9.26 -26.35 -4.49
C ASP A 208 -9.65 -25.52 -3.24
N LYS A 209 -8.70 -24.77 -2.68
CA LYS A 209 -9.00 -23.84 -1.58
C LYS A 209 -9.01 -22.41 -2.05
N ASP A 210 -10.10 -21.74 -1.76
CA ASP A 210 -10.19 -20.30 -1.82
C ASP A 210 -9.78 -19.73 -0.46
N LEU A 211 -8.77 -18.87 -0.46
CA LEU A 211 -8.35 -18.13 0.73
C LEU A 211 -8.86 -16.71 0.66
N ASN A 212 -9.46 -16.28 1.75
CA ASN A 212 -10.03 -14.96 1.87
C ASN A 212 -9.26 -14.14 2.90
N TYR A 213 -8.82 -12.98 2.49
CA TYR A 213 -8.15 -12.01 3.35
C TYR A 213 -8.97 -10.73 3.39
N TRP A 214 -9.03 -10.11 4.51
CA TRP A 214 -9.54 -8.76 4.61
C TRP A 214 -8.78 -7.97 5.67
N GLY A 215 -8.72 -6.68 5.48
CA GLY A 215 -8.09 -5.79 6.43
C GLY A 215 -8.67 -4.41 6.34
N ALA A 216 -8.60 -3.70 7.43
CA ALA A 216 -9.01 -2.31 7.49
C ALA A 216 -8.17 -1.55 8.51
N TYR A 217 -7.96 -0.27 8.28
CA TYR A 217 -7.40 0.60 9.29
C TYR A 217 -8.11 1.94 9.31
N THR A 218 -7.99 2.60 10.43
CA THR A 218 -8.31 4.00 10.58
C THR A 218 -7.16 4.70 11.30
N GLN A 219 -6.83 5.92 10.87
CA GLN A 219 -5.79 6.71 11.52
C GLN A 219 -6.18 8.18 11.55
N ALA A 220 -5.71 8.86 12.59
CA ALA A 220 -5.92 10.28 12.79
C ALA A 220 -4.64 10.96 13.27
N GLY A 221 -4.42 12.19 12.81
CA GLY A 221 -3.32 13.05 13.24
C GLY A 221 -3.83 14.43 13.61
N TYR A 222 -3.32 14.99 14.71
CA TYR A 222 -3.67 16.32 15.15
C TYR A 222 -2.42 17.13 15.53
N PHE A 223 -2.26 18.29 14.92
CA PHE A 223 -1.18 19.22 15.25
C PHE A 223 -1.47 19.94 16.57
N VAL A 224 -0.84 19.48 17.63
CA VAL A 224 -0.88 20.10 18.98
C VAL A 224 -0.19 21.46 18.94
N THR A 225 0.94 21.53 18.25
CA THR A 225 1.65 22.78 17.92
C THR A 225 1.91 22.82 16.40
N PRO A 226 2.38 23.94 15.84
CA PRO A 226 2.72 23.99 14.42
C PRO A 226 3.77 22.96 13.95
N LYS A 227 4.55 22.41 14.89
CA LYS A 227 5.62 21.44 14.60
C LYS A 227 5.40 20.06 15.21
N LEU A 228 4.51 19.91 16.17
CA LEU A 228 4.25 18.65 16.88
C LEU A 228 2.87 18.12 16.52
N GLN A 229 2.81 16.94 15.95
CA GLN A 229 1.59 16.21 15.62
C GLN A 229 1.48 14.94 16.47
N ALA A 230 0.38 14.77 17.17
CA ALA A 230 -0.01 13.51 17.80
C ALA A 230 -0.74 12.65 16.76
N ALA A 231 -0.55 11.34 16.82
CA ALA A 231 -1.13 10.40 15.88
C ALA A 231 -1.71 9.17 16.59
N LEU A 232 -2.84 8.68 16.07
CA LEU A 232 -3.49 7.45 16.50
C LEU A 232 -3.78 6.59 15.28
N ARG A 233 -3.66 5.26 15.41
CA ARG A 233 -4.08 4.29 14.41
C ARG A 233 -4.70 3.08 15.08
N TYR A 234 -5.75 2.57 14.49
CA TYR A 234 -6.28 1.24 14.76
C TYR A 234 -6.31 0.45 13.47
N ASP A 235 -5.66 -0.68 13.47
CA ASP A 235 -5.44 -1.52 12.30
C ASP A 235 -5.91 -2.94 12.62
N ILE A 236 -6.72 -3.53 11.76
CA ILE A 236 -7.24 -4.88 11.89
C ILE A 236 -6.94 -5.66 10.62
N PHE A 237 -6.58 -6.91 10.79
CA PHE A 237 -6.20 -7.75 9.66
C PHE A 237 -6.55 -9.21 9.93
N ASP A 238 -7.40 -9.77 9.08
CA ASP A 238 -7.68 -11.20 9.02
C ASP A 238 -6.90 -11.81 7.86
N ARG A 239 -5.96 -12.68 8.19
CA ARG A 239 -5.05 -13.27 7.21
C ARG A 239 -5.64 -14.46 6.46
N ASN A 240 -6.69 -15.03 6.99
CA ASN A 240 -7.29 -16.21 6.37
C ASN A 240 -8.65 -16.49 7.01
N GLY A 241 -9.71 -15.85 6.66
CA GLY A 241 -11.09 -15.98 7.19
C GLY A 241 -11.56 -17.34 7.69
N THR A 242 -10.64 -18.27 7.89
CA THR A 242 -10.80 -19.60 8.49
C THR A 242 -10.04 -19.71 9.78
N ASP A 243 -10.30 -20.74 10.55
CA ASP A 243 -9.93 -20.95 11.96
C ASP A 243 -8.43 -20.84 12.33
N GLU A 244 -7.52 -20.76 11.37
CA GLU A 244 -6.08 -20.92 11.63
C GLU A 244 -5.30 -19.60 11.78
N GLY A 245 -5.82 -18.45 11.37
CA GLY A 245 -5.06 -17.19 11.35
C GLY A 245 -5.38 -16.22 12.47
N GLY A 246 -6.59 -16.23 12.96
CA GLY A 246 -7.11 -15.26 13.93
C GLY A 246 -7.05 -13.80 13.43
N LEU A 247 -7.90 -12.99 14.00
CA LEU A 247 -7.94 -11.56 13.71
C LEU A 247 -6.81 -10.85 14.46
N LEU A 248 -5.95 -10.15 13.71
CA LEU A 248 -4.92 -9.30 14.27
C LEU A 248 -5.52 -7.93 14.61
N ASN A 249 -5.27 -7.45 15.82
CA ASN A 249 -5.68 -6.15 16.32
C ASN A 249 -4.45 -5.35 16.69
N MET A 250 -4.26 -4.20 16.08
CA MET A 250 -3.00 -3.45 16.15
C MET A 250 -3.24 -1.96 16.41
N PRO A 251 -3.65 -1.59 17.64
CA PRO A 251 -3.68 -0.18 18.02
C PRO A 251 -2.26 0.41 18.07
N ALA A 252 -2.11 1.64 17.62
CA ALA A 252 -0.87 2.37 17.67
C ALA A 252 -1.08 3.83 18.06
N ILE A 253 -0.13 4.37 18.78
CA ILE A 253 0.00 5.79 19.06
C ILE A 253 1.33 6.30 18.55
N GLY A 254 1.38 7.56 18.16
CA GLY A 254 2.61 8.16 17.62
C GLY A 254 2.70 9.66 17.84
N ALA A 255 3.89 10.16 17.62
CA ALA A 255 4.19 11.58 17.61
C ALA A 255 5.16 11.89 16.47
N ASN A 256 4.87 12.97 15.75
CA ASN A 256 5.72 13.46 14.67
C ASN A 256 6.19 14.87 15.00
N TYR A 257 7.49 15.12 14.92
CA TYR A 257 8.05 16.44 15.05
C TYR A 257 8.63 16.90 13.71
N TYR A 258 8.09 17.97 13.17
CA TYR A 258 8.47 18.54 11.89
C TYR A 258 9.46 19.67 12.08
N PHE A 259 10.74 19.45 11.74
CA PHE A 259 11.77 20.49 11.78
C PHE A 259 11.61 21.43 10.60
N VAL A 260 11.44 20.88 9.39
CA VAL A 260 11.28 21.60 8.12
C VAL A 260 10.18 20.92 7.28
N GLY A 261 8.92 21.16 7.60
CA GLY A 261 7.79 20.47 6.94
C GLY A 261 8.03 18.97 6.84
N SER A 262 7.64 18.33 5.72
CA SER A 262 7.91 16.91 5.48
C SER A 262 9.38 16.60 5.13
N ASN A 263 10.21 17.60 4.86
CA ASN A 263 11.58 17.38 4.40
C ASN A 263 12.51 16.88 5.51
N LEU A 264 12.29 17.35 6.73
CA LEU A 264 13.02 16.87 7.90
C LEU A 264 12.04 16.67 9.05
N LYS A 265 11.78 15.41 9.39
CA LYS A 265 10.90 15.05 10.51
C LYS A 265 11.40 13.86 11.30
N LEU A 266 11.10 13.88 12.58
CA LEU A 266 11.25 12.73 13.48
C LEU A 266 9.88 12.14 13.75
N GLN A 267 9.73 10.84 13.56
CA GLN A 267 8.50 10.08 13.83
C GLN A 267 8.78 9.04 14.91
N MET A 268 7.88 8.94 15.87
CA MET A 268 7.90 7.90 16.89
C MET A 268 6.55 7.20 16.91
N MET A 269 6.56 5.89 17.05
CA MET A 269 5.37 5.05 17.12
C MET A 269 5.55 3.97 18.18
N TYR A 270 4.51 3.77 18.97
CA TYR A 270 4.30 2.56 19.76
C TYR A 270 3.10 1.83 19.19
N GLN A 271 3.25 0.52 18.97
CA GLN A 271 2.20 -0.35 18.46
C GLN A 271 2.09 -1.60 19.35
N TYR A 272 0.86 -1.96 19.66
CA TYR A 272 0.51 -3.24 20.24
C TYR A 272 -0.04 -4.15 19.14
N LEU A 273 0.34 -5.41 19.13
CA LEU A 273 -0.22 -6.44 18.27
C LEU A 273 -0.87 -7.49 19.17
N GLY A 274 -2.16 -7.64 19.05
CA GLY A 274 -2.95 -8.69 19.70
C GLY A 274 -3.59 -9.58 18.67
N ARG A 275 -3.79 -10.84 19.03
CA ARG A 275 -4.47 -11.86 18.22
C ARG A 275 -5.74 -12.31 18.94
N THR A 276 -6.86 -12.44 18.22
CA THR A 276 -8.13 -12.98 18.73
C THR A 276 -8.59 -14.14 17.89
N GLY A 277 -9.22 -15.14 18.53
CA GLY A 277 -9.81 -16.29 17.83
C GLY A 277 -8.96 -17.56 17.80
N HIS A 278 -7.81 -17.60 18.49
CA HIS A 278 -6.93 -18.77 18.56
C HIS A 278 -6.74 -19.32 19.97
N ASP A 279 -6.56 -20.65 20.05
CA ASP A 279 -6.08 -21.31 21.25
C ASP A 279 -4.60 -20.96 21.46
N THR A 280 -4.33 -20.32 22.59
CA THR A 280 -3.05 -19.76 22.98
C THR A 280 -1.89 -20.75 23.03
N GLN A 281 -2.19 -22.04 23.14
CA GLN A 281 -1.19 -23.10 23.28
C GLN A 281 -0.65 -23.52 21.90
N THR A 282 -1.54 -23.72 20.93
CA THR A 282 -1.18 -24.17 19.57
C THR A 282 -0.37 -23.12 18.81
N ASP A 283 -0.65 -21.83 19.04
CA ASP A 283 0.11 -20.73 18.43
C ASP A 283 1.55 -20.62 18.92
N ARG A 284 1.83 -21.00 20.18
CA ARG A 284 3.18 -20.98 20.73
C ARG A 284 4.06 -22.08 20.12
N ASP A 285 3.47 -23.21 19.83
CA ASP A 285 4.18 -24.38 19.35
C ASP A 285 4.47 -24.31 17.84
N ASN A 286 3.59 -23.65 17.06
CA ASN A 286 3.72 -23.59 15.61
C ASN A 286 4.49 -22.35 15.08
N ASP A 287 4.29 -21.17 15.68
CA ASP A 287 4.85 -19.93 15.13
C ASP A 287 6.03 -19.37 15.92
N GLY A 288 6.29 -19.83 17.15
CA GLY A 288 7.22 -19.20 18.08
C GLY A 288 6.88 -17.74 18.43
N VAL A 289 5.69 -17.27 18.03
CA VAL A 289 5.22 -15.90 18.16
C VAL A 289 4.18 -15.84 19.26
N GLY A 290 4.54 -15.26 20.38
CA GLY A 290 3.59 -15.00 21.47
C GLY A 290 2.40 -14.18 20.98
N LEU A 291 1.23 -14.41 21.59
CA LEU A 291 -0.06 -13.80 21.27
C LEU A 291 -0.13 -12.28 21.32
N SER A 292 0.84 -11.64 21.93
CA SER A 292 0.91 -10.19 22.01
C SER A 292 2.35 -9.72 21.87
N ARG A 293 2.53 -8.68 21.06
CA ARG A 293 3.82 -8.02 20.90
C ARG A 293 3.68 -6.53 21.06
N HIS A 294 4.69 -5.95 21.66
CA HIS A 294 4.86 -4.52 21.77
C HIS A 294 6.02 -4.09 20.87
N SER A 295 5.84 -3.07 20.07
CA SER A 295 6.91 -2.51 19.26
C SER A 295 7.00 -1.02 19.43
N VAL A 296 8.23 -0.51 19.45
CA VAL A 296 8.55 0.91 19.40
C VAL A 296 9.39 1.14 18.17
N THR A 297 8.96 2.07 17.33
CA THR A 297 9.66 2.46 16.10
C THR A 297 9.95 3.94 16.14
N ALA A 298 11.20 4.32 15.86
CA ALA A 298 11.60 5.69 15.65
C ALA A 298 12.24 5.84 14.28
N MET A 299 11.90 6.90 13.55
CA MET A 299 12.44 7.19 12.23
C MET A 299 12.77 8.67 12.12
N LEU A 300 14.02 8.98 11.79
CA LEU A 300 14.42 10.30 11.33
C LEU A 300 14.44 10.30 9.82
N GLN A 301 13.60 11.13 9.23
CA GLN A 301 13.50 11.27 7.78
C GLN A 301 14.14 12.57 7.35
N LEU A 302 14.99 12.47 6.32
CA LEU A 302 15.53 13.59 5.58
C LEU A 302 15.20 13.42 4.10
N SER A 303 14.47 14.37 3.54
CA SER A 303 14.19 14.45 2.10
C SER A 303 14.94 15.66 1.54
N LEU A 304 15.90 15.39 0.67
CA LEU A 304 16.62 16.43 -0.05
C LEU A 304 15.87 16.72 -1.36
N ILE A 305 15.07 17.77 -1.37
CA ILE A 305 14.45 18.26 -2.62
C ILE A 305 15.47 19.22 -3.25
N HIS A 306 16.05 18.82 -4.37
CA HIS A 306 16.79 19.74 -5.22
C HIS A 306 15.77 20.60 -5.99
N ILE A 307 15.49 21.80 -5.49
CA ILE A 307 14.71 22.80 -6.22
C ILE A 307 15.67 23.38 -7.26
N SER A 308 15.60 22.90 -8.48
CA SER A 308 16.17 23.65 -9.61
C SER A 308 15.31 24.90 -9.77
N GLU A 309 15.86 26.08 -9.53
CA GLU A 309 15.22 27.33 -9.89
C GLU A 309 14.85 27.27 -11.37
N PRO A 310 13.63 27.70 -11.75
CA PRO A 310 13.30 27.85 -13.14
C PRO A 310 14.25 28.90 -13.72
N THR A 311 15.14 28.49 -14.59
CA THR A 311 15.89 29.39 -15.44
C THR A 311 14.89 30.26 -16.19
N ARG A 312 14.90 31.57 -15.93
CA ARG A 312 14.13 32.62 -16.62
C ARG A 312 14.46 32.65 -18.10
#